data_c4dfa2b3388fa0d142f2d40de78e0517
#
_entry.id   c4dfa2b3388fa0d142f2d40de78e0517
#
_cell.length_a   1.000
_cell.length_b   1.000
_cell.length_c   1.000
_cell.angle_alpha   90.00
_cell.angle_beta   90.00
_cell.angle_gamma   90.00
#
_symmetry.space_group_name_H-M   'P 1'
#
loop_
_entity.id
_entity.type
_entity.pdbx_description
1 polymer ?
#
loop_
_entity_poly.entity_id
_entity_poly.type
_entity_poly.pdbx_seq_one_letter_code
_entity_poly.pdbx_strand_id
1 'polypeptide(L)'
;MLNSNPVKIPQIPGRIKCRKEGGKEYVLYLTDRKYNAEKKYSEPEWTMIGRKIRDMPSLMYPNDNYDDIFADGKADAGNEEMTAEEDLYIRNNGVYGMYIPFFDGLYHEFKQQMRRKADEPVNPYKAESINKVLRPLKEMMKDEEYAEFLGLIETGKKGESGNGVGMNYGDVMILLTQYKSALVKYHRNHR
;
A
#
# COMPACT_ATOMS: atom_id res chain seq x y z
N MET A 1 -8.56 -7.47 4.30
CA MET A 1 -7.38 -6.95 5.05
C MET A 1 -7.48 -5.43 5.09
N LEU A 2 -6.86 -4.69 6.03
CA LEU A 2 -6.86 -3.22 5.93
C LEU A 2 -5.74 -2.79 4.98
N ASN A 3 -6.09 -1.93 4.01
CA ASN A 3 -5.12 -1.35 3.10
C ASN A 3 -4.26 -0.32 3.85
N SER A 4 -2.97 -0.23 3.52
CA SER A 4 -2.03 0.68 4.19
C SER A 4 -2.13 2.14 3.72
N ASN A 5 -2.82 2.39 2.59
CA ASN A 5 -3.02 3.75 2.11
C ASN A 5 -4.29 4.35 2.70
N PRO A 6 -4.18 5.45 3.47
CA PRO A 6 -5.35 6.18 3.93
C PRO A 6 -6.16 6.75 2.76
N VAL A 7 -7.49 6.73 2.91
CA VAL A 7 -8.42 7.36 1.96
C VAL A 7 -9.40 8.24 2.72
N LYS A 8 -10.01 9.19 2.01
CA LYS A 8 -11.08 10.01 2.58
C LYS A 8 -12.32 9.17 2.86
N ILE A 9 -12.96 9.39 4.00
CA ILE A 9 -14.23 8.72 4.33
C ILE A 9 -15.30 9.25 3.37
N PRO A 10 -16.01 8.38 2.63
CA PRO A 10 -17.06 8.82 1.72
C PRO A 10 -18.14 9.64 2.42
N GLN A 11 -18.52 10.78 1.83
CA GLN A 11 -19.53 11.70 2.36
C GLN A 11 -20.90 11.45 1.68
N ILE A 12 -21.49 10.26 1.93
CA ILE A 12 -22.78 9.88 1.32
C ILE A 12 -23.86 9.95 2.40
N PRO A 13 -24.75 10.96 2.35
CA PRO A 13 -25.77 11.15 3.38
C PRO A 13 -26.64 9.90 3.57
N GLY A 14 -26.80 9.48 4.82
CA GLY A 14 -27.59 8.30 5.19
C GLY A 14 -27.01 6.94 4.81
N ARG A 15 -25.86 6.89 4.14
CA ARG A 15 -25.20 5.62 3.77
C ARG A 15 -23.90 5.36 4.51
N ILE A 16 -23.41 6.31 5.28
CA ILE A 16 -22.19 6.15 6.09
C ILE A 16 -22.51 6.28 7.56
N LYS A 17 -21.98 5.39 8.37
CA LYS A 17 -21.98 5.53 9.83
C LYS A 17 -20.67 5.04 10.43
N CYS A 18 -20.35 5.52 11.64
CA CYS A 18 -19.22 5.04 12.41
C CYS A 18 -19.70 4.20 13.60
N ARG A 19 -18.96 3.13 13.93
CA ARG A 19 -19.18 2.27 15.11
C ARG A 19 -17.90 2.15 15.90
N LYS A 20 -17.98 2.39 17.20
CA LYS A 20 -16.85 2.18 18.12
C LYS A 20 -16.88 0.76 18.66
N GLU A 21 -15.73 0.08 18.61
CA GLU A 21 -15.56 -1.27 19.13
C GLU A 21 -14.10 -1.48 19.53
N GLY A 22 -13.85 -1.95 20.75
CA GLY A 22 -12.49 -2.23 21.25
C GLY A 22 -11.53 -1.04 21.20
N GLY A 23 -12.02 0.20 21.42
CA GLY A 23 -11.22 1.43 21.36
C GLY A 23 -10.87 1.90 19.94
N LYS A 24 -11.37 1.22 18.93
CA LYS A 24 -11.23 1.58 17.50
C LYS A 24 -12.57 2.07 16.96
N GLU A 25 -12.52 2.92 15.93
CA GLU A 25 -13.71 3.40 15.25
C GLU A 25 -13.72 2.88 13.82
N TYR A 26 -14.78 2.16 13.44
CA TYR A 26 -14.95 1.55 12.14
C TYR A 26 -15.97 2.32 11.32
N VAL A 27 -15.71 2.44 10.02
CA VAL A 27 -16.61 3.06 9.05
C VAL A 27 -17.40 1.98 8.36
N LEU A 28 -18.73 2.14 8.36
CA LEU A 28 -19.68 1.22 7.75
C LEU A 28 -20.45 1.91 6.65
N TYR A 29 -20.68 1.18 5.55
CA TYR A 29 -21.49 1.59 4.43
C TYR A 29 -22.79 0.78 4.37
N LEU A 30 -23.91 1.45 4.10
CA LEU A 30 -25.20 0.80 3.87
C LEU A 30 -25.23 0.16 2.49
N THR A 31 -25.04 -1.15 2.44
CA THR A 31 -25.03 -1.92 1.19
C THR A 31 -26.43 -2.26 0.69
N ASP A 32 -27.34 -2.62 1.61
CA ASP A 32 -28.68 -3.07 1.26
C ASP A 32 -29.69 -2.84 2.39
N ARG A 33 -30.95 -3.09 2.11
CA ARG A 33 -32.05 -3.13 3.08
C ARG A 33 -32.87 -4.39 2.88
N LYS A 34 -32.77 -5.34 3.81
CA LYS A 34 -33.52 -6.60 3.75
C LYS A 34 -34.85 -6.46 4.48
N TYR A 35 -35.95 -6.79 3.80
CA TYR A 35 -37.25 -6.81 4.42
C TYR A 35 -37.37 -7.95 5.43
N ASN A 36 -37.68 -7.60 6.69
CA ASN A 36 -37.93 -8.53 7.74
C ASN A 36 -39.46 -8.73 7.88
N ALA A 37 -39.96 -9.89 7.46
CA ALA A 37 -41.41 -10.19 7.44
C ALA A 37 -42.02 -10.24 8.86
N GLU A 38 -41.28 -10.67 9.87
CA GLU A 38 -41.76 -10.74 11.26
C GLU A 38 -41.93 -9.34 11.86
N LYS A 39 -40.98 -8.45 11.60
CA LYS A 39 -40.97 -7.07 12.12
C LYS A 39 -41.70 -6.08 11.21
N LYS A 40 -42.11 -6.50 10.01
CA LYS A 40 -42.81 -5.69 9.01
C LYS A 40 -42.09 -4.38 8.61
N TYR A 41 -40.74 -4.36 8.68
CA TYR A 41 -39.92 -3.25 8.18
C TYR A 41 -38.62 -3.75 7.52
N SER A 42 -37.97 -2.86 6.80
CA SER A 42 -36.66 -3.16 6.15
C SER A 42 -35.51 -2.87 7.10
N GLU A 43 -34.73 -3.89 7.42
CA GLU A 43 -33.51 -3.77 8.23
C GLU A 43 -32.34 -3.37 7.34
N PRO A 44 -31.54 -2.37 7.73
CA PRO A 44 -30.36 -1.97 7.00
C PRO A 44 -29.24 -2.99 7.15
N GLU A 45 -28.63 -3.39 6.04
CA GLU A 45 -27.42 -4.21 6.01
C GLU A 45 -26.20 -3.29 5.90
N TRP A 46 -25.32 -3.37 6.90
CA TRP A 46 -24.16 -2.51 7.01
C TRP A 46 -22.88 -3.31 6.82
N THR A 47 -22.07 -2.94 5.85
CA THR A 47 -20.76 -3.54 5.57
C THR A 47 -19.65 -2.63 6.08
N MET A 48 -18.69 -3.17 6.79
CA MET A 48 -17.51 -2.44 7.23
C MET A 48 -16.62 -2.19 6.01
N ILE A 49 -16.29 -0.93 5.77
CA ILE A 49 -15.44 -0.49 4.64
C ILE A 49 -14.06 0.00 5.07
N GLY A 50 -13.83 0.21 6.35
CA GLY A 50 -12.52 0.62 6.83
C GLY A 50 -12.51 0.97 8.31
N ARG A 51 -11.33 1.42 8.77
CA ARG A 51 -11.10 1.87 10.13
C ARG A 51 -10.69 3.33 10.12
N LYS A 52 -11.44 4.16 10.83
CA LYS A 52 -11.20 5.60 10.98
C LYS A 52 -9.83 5.87 11.62
N ILE A 53 -9.14 6.88 11.14
CA ILE A 53 -7.86 7.33 11.68
C ILE A 53 -8.11 8.29 12.83
N ARG A 54 -7.47 8.03 13.98
CA ARG A 54 -7.72 8.80 15.20
C ARG A 54 -7.30 10.25 15.07
N ASP A 55 -6.12 10.48 14.48
CA ASP A 55 -5.50 11.80 14.37
C ASP A 55 -5.99 12.59 13.16
N MET A 56 -6.67 11.92 12.22
CA MET A 56 -7.26 12.51 11.02
C MET A 56 -8.69 11.97 10.82
N PRO A 57 -9.69 12.56 11.51
CA PRO A 57 -11.06 12.03 11.57
C PRO A 57 -11.79 11.97 10.23
N SER A 58 -11.35 12.71 9.22
CA SER A 58 -11.87 12.67 7.84
C SER A 58 -11.31 11.51 7.02
N LEU A 59 -10.26 10.82 7.49
CA LEU A 59 -9.59 9.73 6.80
C LEU A 59 -9.83 8.38 7.48
N MET A 60 -9.72 7.31 6.69
CA MET A 60 -9.74 5.92 7.17
C MET A 60 -8.72 5.07 6.44
N TYR A 61 -8.31 3.97 7.06
CA TYR A 61 -7.66 2.85 6.39
C TYR A 61 -8.75 1.96 5.78
N PRO A 62 -8.87 1.88 4.45
CA PRO A 62 -9.89 1.08 3.79
C PRO A 62 -9.60 -0.42 3.96
N ASN A 63 -10.59 -1.26 3.68
CA ASN A 63 -10.44 -2.71 3.54
C ASN A 63 -10.93 -3.15 2.15
N ASP A 64 -10.81 -4.45 1.88
CA ASP A 64 -11.18 -5.05 0.59
C ASP A 64 -12.63 -4.70 0.17
N ASN A 65 -13.57 -4.59 1.12
CA ASN A 65 -14.96 -4.20 0.83
C ASN A 65 -15.07 -2.76 0.30
N TYR A 66 -14.18 -1.86 0.71
CA TYR A 66 -14.14 -0.50 0.17
C TYR A 66 -13.80 -0.52 -1.31
N ASP A 67 -12.78 -1.26 -1.68
CA ASP A 67 -12.35 -1.39 -3.08
C ASP A 67 -13.44 -2.04 -3.92
N ASP A 68 -14.13 -3.09 -3.40
CA ASP A 68 -15.26 -3.75 -4.08
C ASP A 68 -16.47 -2.82 -4.32
N ILE A 69 -16.71 -1.86 -3.42
CA ILE A 69 -17.86 -0.96 -3.49
C ILE A 69 -17.55 0.30 -4.31
N PHE A 70 -16.35 0.87 -4.16
CA PHE A 70 -15.98 2.19 -4.70
C PHE A 70 -15.00 2.11 -5.89
N ALA A 71 -14.34 0.96 -6.13
CA ALA A 71 -13.56 0.77 -7.34
C ALA A 71 -14.46 0.85 -8.59
N ASP A 72 -13.91 1.35 -9.68
CA ASP A 72 -14.55 1.44 -11.00
C ASP A 72 -15.80 2.35 -11.06
N GLY A 73 -15.95 3.32 -10.15
CA GLY A 73 -17.08 4.27 -10.20
C GLY A 73 -18.43 3.63 -9.88
N LYS A 74 -18.47 2.44 -9.25
CA LYS A 74 -19.72 1.75 -8.84
C LYS A 74 -20.54 2.54 -7.84
N ALA A 75 -19.88 3.32 -6.98
CA ALA A 75 -20.54 4.26 -6.08
C ALA A 75 -19.78 5.58 -6.09
N ASP A 76 -20.52 6.69 -6.14
CA ASP A 76 -19.92 8.02 -5.99
C ASP A 76 -19.52 8.22 -4.53
N ALA A 77 -18.22 8.29 -4.28
CA ALA A 77 -17.67 8.50 -2.94
C ALA A 77 -17.92 9.91 -2.38
N GLY A 78 -18.58 10.79 -3.16
CA GLY A 78 -18.77 12.20 -2.83
C GLY A 78 -17.42 12.92 -2.83
N ASN A 79 -17.02 13.44 -3.97
CA ASN A 79 -15.74 14.12 -4.18
C ASN A 79 -15.72 15.50 -3.48
N GLU A 80 -15.55 15.50 -2.15
CA GLU A 80 -14.98 16.70 -1.52
C GLU A 80 -13.47 16.74 -1.82
N GLU A 81 -12.97 17.89 -2.26
CA GLU A 81 -11.53 18.10 -2.44
C GLU A 81 -10.76 17.81 -1.16
N MET A 82 -9.62 17.13 -1.27
CA MET A 82 -8.75 16.89 -0.13
C MET A 82 -8.11 18.20 0.35
N THR A 83 -8.07 18.38 1.66
CA THR A 83 -7.32 19.49 2.25
C THR A 83 -5.81 19.23 2.14
N ALA A 84 -5.00 20.29 2.15
CA ALA A 84 -3.54 20.16 2.14
C ALA A 84 -3.00 19.33 3.33
N GLU A 85 -3.68 19.39 4.47
CA GLU A 85 -3.32 18.61 5.67
C GLU A 85 -3.61 17.11 5.49
N GLU A 86 -4.77 16.76 4.90
CA GLU A 86 -5.13 15.38 4.56
C GLU A 86 -4.16 14.78 3.54
N ASP A 87 -3.82 15.54 2.51
CA ASP A 87 -2.86 15.13 1.49
C ASP A 87 -1.46 14.90 2.08
N LEU A 88 -1.00 15.79 2.94
CA LEU A 88 0.27 15.64 3.65
C LEU A 88 0.26 14.39 4.57
N TYR A 89 -0.85 14.13 5.25
CA TYR A 89 -0.99 12.95 6.09
C TYR A 89 -0.91 11.67 5.28
N ILE A 90 -1.62 11.59 4.15
CA ILE A 90 -1.60 10.42 3.25
C ILE A 90 -0.19 10.19 2.71
N ARG A 91 0.50 11.24 2.27
CA ARG A 91 1.89 11.12 1.79
C ARG A 91 2.83 10.57 2.85
N ASN A 92 2.70 11.02 4.09
CA ASN A 92 3.59 10.62 5.17
C ASN A 92 3.26 9.23 5.74
N ASN A 93 2.02 8.84 5.72
CA ASN A 93 1.52 7.61 6.36
C ASN A 93 1.06 6.54 5.35
N GLY A 94 1.06 6.84 4.06
CA GLY A 94 0.84 5.86 3.00
C GLY A 94 2.05 4.97 2.74
N VAL A 95 1.94 4.06 1.77
CA VAL A 95 3.03 3.14 1.38
C VAL A 95 4.32 3.90 1.11
N TYR A 96 4.25 5.04 0.40
CA TYR A 96 5.41 5.86 0.11
C TYR A 96 6.13 6.30 1.39
N GLY A 97 5.45 7.01 2.29
CA GLY A 97 6.05 7.53 3.53
C GLY A 97 6.54 6.41 4.46
N MET A 98 5.83 5.28 4.50
CA MET A 98 6.21 4.13 5.33
C MET A 98 7.47 3.42 4.84
N TYR A 99 7.62 3.21 3.53
CA TYR A 99 8.69 2.37 2.97
C TYR A 99 9.92 3.14 2.48
N ILE A 100 9.81 4.44 2.17
CA ILE A 100 10.94 5.24 1.71
C ILE A 100 12.11 5.24 2.70
N PRO A 101 11.94 5.42 4.02
CA PRO A 101 13.07 5.39 4.95
C PRO A 101 13.80 4.05 4.95
N PHE A 102 13.08 2.93 4.83
CA PHE A 102 13.69 1.60 4.73
C PHE A 102 14.42 1.43 3.40
N PHE A 103 13.82 1.90 2.30
CA PHE A 103 14.45 1.87 0.99
C PHE A 103 15.73 2.70 0.97
N ASP A 104 15.74 3.91 1.49
CA ASP A 104 16.92 4.77 1.55
C ASP A 104 18.03 4.13 2.39
N GLY A 105 17.68 3.52 3.52
CA GLY A 105 18.63 2.75 4.33
C GLY A 105 19.29 1.61 3.54
N LEU A 106 18.48 0.80 2.84
CA LEU A 106 18.97 -0.28 1.97
C LEU A 106 19.86 0.26 0.84
N TYR A 107 19.43 1.33 0.16
CA TYR A 107 20.18 1.95 -0.93
C TYR A 107 21.58 2.40 -0.46
N HIS A 108 21.65 3.07 0.68
CA HIS A 108 22.91 3.54 1.25
C HIS A 108 23.83 2.37 1.67
N GLU A 109 23.26 1.34 2.33
CA GLU A 109 24.01 0.15 2.71
C GLU A 109 24.64 -0.54 1.49
N PHE A 110 23.82 -0.82 0.46
CA PHE A 110 24.30 -1.48 -0.75
C PHE A 110 25.32 -0.64 -1.52
N LYS A 111 25.15 0.66 -1.57
CA LYS A 111 26.12 1.58 -2.20
C LYS A 111 27.50 1.52 -1.52
N GLN A 112 27.53 1.29 -0.19
CA GLN A 112 28.79 1.13 0.52
C GLN A 112 29.39 -0.27 0.29
N GLN A 113 28.57 -1.32 0.34
CA GLN A 113 29.03 -2.70 0.18
C GLN A 113 29.48 -3.00 -1.24
N MET A 114 28.82 -2.46 -2.27
CA MET A 114 29.18 -2.63 -3.67
C MET A 114 30.65 -2.26 -3.95
N ARG A 115 31.22 -1.27 -3.26
CA ARG A 115 32.62 -0.88 -3.44
C ARG A 115 33.62 -1.99 -3.10
N ARG A 116 33.23 -2.98 -2.29
CA ARG A 116 34.10 -4.04 -1.80
C ARG A 116 33.66 -5.43 -2.26
N LYS A 117 32.39 -5.59 -2.64
CA LYS A 117 31.74 -6.89 -2.83
C LYS A 117 30.86 -6.94 -4.09
N ALA A 118 31.19 -6.19 -5.13
CA ALA A 118 30.33 -6.07 -6.32
C ALA A 118 29.94 -7.43 -6.92
N ASP A 119 30.91 -8.34 -7.01
CA ASP A 119 30.75 -9.66 -7.64
C ASP A 119 30.33 -10.77 -6.66
N GLU A 120 30.26 -10.47 -5.34
CA GLU A 120 29.81 -11.44 -4.35
C GLU A 120 28.28 -11.66 -4.46
N PRO A 121 27.79 -12.90 -4.35
CA PRO A 121 26.36 -13.19 -4.35
C PRO A 121 25.70 -12.65 -3.09
N VAL A 122 24.49 -12.11 -3.24
CA VAL A 122 23.69 -11.68 -2.09
C VAL A 122 23.05 -12.89 -1.40
N ASN A 123 23.18 -12.96 -0.09
CA ASN A 123 22.58 -14.01 0.72
C ASN A 123 21.06 -14.07 0.52
N PRO A 124 20.43 -15.25 0.31
CA PRO A 124 18.99 -15.40 0.07
C PRO A 124 18.10 -14.77 1.15
N TYR A 125 18.49 -14.82 2.43
CA TYR A 125 17.74 -14.16 3.51
C TYR A 125 17.77 -12.63 3.39
N LYS A 126 18.92 -12.08 2.96
CA LYS A 126 19.06 -10.66 2.71
C LYS A 126 18.23 -10.24 1.48
N ALA A 127 18.26 -11.03 0.42
CA ALA A 127 17.44 -10.85 -0.77
C ALA A 127 15.94 -10.80 -0.43
N GLU A 128 15.45 -11.74 0.38
CA GLU A 128 14.05 -11.75 0.81
C GLU A 128 13.71 -10.55 1.70
N SER A 129 14.63 -10.12 2.56
CA SER A 129 14.43 -8.91 3.39
C SER A 129 14.32 -7.65 2.52
N ILE A 130 15.11 -7.55 1.46
CA ILE A 130 15.02 -6.45 0.49
C ILE A 130 13.69 -6.51 -0.25
N ASN A 131 13.29 -7.70 -0.71
CA ASN A 131 12.02 -7.89 -1.42
C ASN A 131 10.80 -7.49 -0.58
N LYS A 132 10.85 -7.63 0.75
CA LYS A 132 9.79 -7.14 1.65
C LYS A 132 9.61 -5.62 1.57
N VAL A 133 10.66 -4.88 1.25
CA VAL A 133 10.60 -3.42 1.04
C VAL A 133 10.20 -3.10 -0.40
N LEU A 134 10.73 -3.84 -1.38
CA LEU A 134 10.50 -3.56 -2.79
C LEU A 134 9.08 -3.93 -3.27
N ARG A 135 8.47 -5.02 -2.75
CA ARG A 135 7.13 -5.47 -3.17
C ARG A 135 6.05 -4.39 -2.96
N PRO A 136 5.91 -3.78 -1.76
CA PRO A 136 4.94 -2.71 -1.57
C PRO A 136 5.20 -1.48 -2.45
N LEU A 137 6.46 -1.10 -2.64
CA LEU A 137 6.84 0.01 -3.50
C LEU A 137 6.53 -0.29 -4.98
N LYS A 138 6.77 -1.53 -5.44
CA LYS A 138 6.41 -1.96 -6.78
C LYS A 138 4.91 -1.93 -6.99
N GLU A 139 4.13 -2.46 -6.04
CA GLU A 139 2.67 -2.48 -6.11
C GLU A 139 2.09 -1.06 -6.14
N MET A 140 2.65 -0.14 -5.35
CA MET A 140 2.26 1.27 -5.36
C MET A 140 2.43 1.92 -6.74
N MET A 141 3.46 1.52 -7.48
CA MET A 141 3.80 2.08 -8.80
C MET A 141 3.28 1.24 -9.98
N LYS A 142 2.42 0.23 -9.75
CA LYS A 142 2.02 -0.75 -10.77
C LYS A 142 1.38 -0.15 -12.03
N ASP A 143 0.67 0.97 -11.87
CA ASP A 143 -0.03 1.65 -12.96
C ASP A 143 0.85 2.63 -13.74
N GLU A 144 2.12 2.78 -13.34
CA GLU A 144 3.07 3.63 -14.00
C GLU A 144 3.78 2.90 -15.17
N GLU A 145 4.00 3.57 -16.28
CA GLU A 145 4.66 3.01 -17.48
C GLU A 145 6.02 2.37 -17.19
N TYR A 146 6.74 2.88 -16.18
CA TYR A 146 8.04 2.36 -15.79
C TYR A 146 8.00 1.19 -14.80
N ALA A 147 6.82 0.77 -14.35
CA ALA A 147 6.66 -0.33 -13.40
C ALA A 147 7.15 -1.68 -13.97
N GLU A 148 7.06 -1.87 -15.30
CA GLU A 148 7.53 -3.08 -15.96
C GLU A 148 9.05 -3.32 -15.81
N PHE A 149 9.83 -2.25 -15.64
CA PHE A 149 11.29 -2.32 -15.42
C PHE A 149 11.69 -2.59 -13.97
N LEU A 150 10.72 -2.60 -13.03
CA LEU A 150 10.99 -2.83 -11.61
C LEU A 150 10.90 -4.32 -11.30
N GLY A 151 12.05 -4.98 -11.27
CA GLY A 151 12.17 -6.38 -10.86
C GLY A 151 12.12 -6.58 -9.34
N LEU A 152 12.16 -7.84 -8.91
CA LEU A 152 12.47 -8.26 -7.55
C LEU A 152 13.75 -9.10 -7.60
N ILE A 153 14.42 -9.25 -6.46
CA ILE A 153 15.61 -10.09 -6.36
C ILE A 153 15.15 -11.55 -6.43
N GLU A 154 15.69 -12.31 -7.38
CA GLU A 154 15.42 -13.74 -7.48
C GLU A 154 16.04 -14.47 -6.29
N THR A 155 15.20 -15.08 -5.48
CA THR A 155 15.63 -15.99 -4.40
C THR A 155 15.54 -17.39 -4.94
N GLY A 156 16.68 -18.03 -5.23
CA GLY A 156 16.72 -19.41 -5.72
C GLY A 156 15.90 -20.35 -4.85
N LYS A 157 15.16 -21.27 -5.47
CA LYS A 157 14.37 -22.29 -4.76
C LYS A 157 15.28 -23.09 -3.84
N LYS A 158 14.90 -23.21 -2.57
CA LYS A 158 15.50 -24.12 -1.60
C LYS A 158 15.42 -25.55 -2.17
N GLY A 159 16.51 -26.09 -2.70
CA GLY A 159 16.52 -27.50 -3.15
C GLY A 159 17.35 -27.84 -4.37
N GLU A 160 17.79 -26.89 -5.16
CA GLU A 160 18.70 -27.17 -6.27
C GLU A 160 20.14 -26.88 -5.85
N SER A 161 20.90 -27.94 -5.89
CA SER A 161 22.37 -28.05 -5.68
C SER A 161 23.14 -26.75 -5.91
N GLY A 162 23.61 -26.15 -4.84
CA GLY A 162 24.91 -25.47 -4.68
C GLY A 162 25.27 -24.24 -5.51
N ASN A 163 24.66 -23.99 -6.65
CA ASN A 163 24.99 -22.89 -7.56
C ASN A 163 23.75 -22.14 -8.02
N GLY A 164 22.87 -21.74 -7.08
CA GLY A 164 21.83 -20.79 -7.40
C GLY A 164 22.48 -19.48 -7.88
N VAL A 165 22.21 -19.10 -9.10
CA VAL A 165 22.61 -17.79 -9.67
C VAL A 165 21.79 -16.73 -8.92
N GLY A 166 22.18 -16.42 -7.71
CA GLY A 166 21.67 -15.29 -6.96
C GLY A 166 22.27 -14.02 -7.55
N MET A 167 21.48 -12.94 -7.60
CA MET A 167 22.01 -11.63 -7.97
C MET A 167 23.19 -11.26 -7.06
N ASN A 168 24.25 -10.74 -7.63
CA ASN A 168 25.38 -10.20 -6.88
C ASN A 168 25.07 -8.79 -6.34
N TYR A 169 25.95 -8.23 -5.51
CA TYR A 169 25.74 -6.90 -4.93
C TYR A 169 25.66 -5.80 -6.01
N GLY A 170 26.38 -5.97 -7.12
CA GLY A 170 26.35 -5.04 -8.28
C GLY A 170 24.97 -5.02 -8.94
N ASP A 171 24.41 -6.21 -9.22
CA ASP A 171 23.09 -6.35 -9.84
C ASP A 171 21.99 -5.79 -8.95
N VAL A 172 22.03 -6.08 -7.63
CA VAL A 172 21.09 -5.52 -6.67
C VAL A 172 21.21 -4.00 -6.60
N MET A 173 22.42 -3.44 -6.69
CA MET A 173 22.61 -1.99 -6.71
C MET A 173 22.02 -1.34 -7.96
N ILE A 174 22.11 -2.00 -9.12
CA ILE A 174 21.44 -1.55 -10.35
C ILE A 174 19.94 -1.52 -10.14
N LEU A 175 19.36 -2.61 -9.62
CA LEU A 175 17.92 -2.70 -9.29
C LEU A 175 17.49 -1.59 -8.33
N LEU A 176 18.19 -1.39 -7.22
CA LEU A 176 17.89 -0.33 -6.26
C LEU A 176 18.00 1.08 -6.88
N THR A 177 18.90 1.27 -7.86
CA THR A 177 19.01 2.55 -8.58
C THR A 177 17.81 2.78 -9.49
N GLN A 178 17.29 1.73 -10.13
CA GLN A 178 16.06 1.79 -10.92
C GLN A 178 14.87 2.19 -10.04
N TYR A 179 14.70 1.53 -8.88
CA TYR A 179 13.66 1.90 -7.91
C TYR A 179 13.80 3.35 -7.45
N LYS A 180 15.02 3.80 -7.14
CA LYS A 180 15.24 5.20 -6.73
C LYS A 180 14.79 6.19 -7.80
N SER A 181 15.13 5.95 -9.05
CA SER A 181 14.72 6.78 -10.17
C SER A 181 13.20 6.78 -10.37
N ALA A 182 12.58 5.61 -10.26
CA ALA A 182 11.12 5.43 -10.33
C ALA A 182 10.40 6.17 -9.19
N LEU A 183 10.88 6.05 -7.96
CA LEU A 183 10.32 6.73 -6.80
C LEU A 183 10.40 8.26 -6.89
N VAL A 184 11.50 8.80 -7.41
CA VAL A 184 11.63 10.24 -7.68
C VAL A 184 10.62 10.70 -8.72
N LYS A 185 10.41 9.91 -9.79
CA LYS A 185 9.44 10.20 -10.84
C LYS A 185 8.01 10.10 -10.29
N TYR A 186 7.70 9.03 -9.54
CA TYR A 186 6.41 8.83 -8.88
C TYR A 186 6.06 10.01 -7.98
N HIS A 187 6.96 10.39 -7.07
CA HIS A 187 6.73 11.52 -6.16
C HIS A 187 6.48 12.85 -6.90
N ARG A 188 7.13 13.07 -8.05
CA ARG A 188 6.93 14.28 -8.86
C ARG A 188 5.58 14.28 -9.58
N ASN A 189 5.11 13.13 -10.04
CA ASN A 189 3.84 13.00 -10.78
C ASN A 189 2.62 13.05 -9.87
N HIS A 190 2.79 12.74 -8.56
CA HIS A 190 1.71 12.64 -7.57
C HIS A 190 1.83 13.73 -6.47
N ARG A 191 2.41 14.87 -6.84
CA ARG A 191 2.46 16.09 -6.01
C ARG A 191 1.22 16.93 -6.21
#